data_99550e83e2e624a8e8a95b6eb312a508
#
_entry.id   99550e83e2e624a8e8a95b6eb312a508
#
_cell.length_a   1.000
_cell.length_b   1.000
_cell.length_c   1.000
_cell.angle_alpha   90.00
_cell.angle_beta   90.00
_cell.angle_gamma   90.00
#
_symmetry.space_group_name_H-M   'P 1'
#
loop_
_entity.id
_entity.type
_entity.pdbx_description
1 polymer ?
#
loop_
_entity_poly.entity_id
_entity_poly.type
_entity_poly.pdbx_seq_one_letter_code
_entity_poly.pdbx_strand_id
1 'polypeptide(L)'
;MSNIKKKIFDISTIGFTDGAGAAIAAVFWLYIASELGPENYGELTFFLSIATLVSGIALFGSHHTILVLTGKKIDIHATIYLITILANVIGSIIIFLLFFNLGISLVIIGYSLFAIVTSDLLGRKLNKIY
;
A
#
# COMPACT_ATOMS: atom_id res chain seq x y z
N MET A 1 -11.51 -33.20 9.80
CA MET A 1 -12.52 -32.45 8.98
C MET A 1 -12.78 -31.02 9.41
N SER A 2 -12.52 -30.61 10.66
CA SER A 2 -12.71 -29.22 11.12
C SER A 2 -11.72 -28.21 10.51
N ASN A 3 -10.48 -28.58 10.27
CA ASN A 3 -9.42 -27.70 9.78
C ASN A 3 -9.61 -27.23 8.33
N ILE A 4 -10.20 -28.07 7.47
CA ILE A 4 -10.47 -27.74 6.06
C ILE A 4 -11.62 -26.74 5.96
N LYS A 5 -12.68 -26.92 6.74
CA LYS A 5 -13.82 -26.00 6.76
C LYS A 5 -13.40 -24.60 7.25
N LYS A 6 -12.52 -24.53 8.27
CA LYS A 6 -11.98 -23.26 8.76
C LYS A 6 -11.12 -22.56 7.69
N LYS A 7 -10.25 -23.30 6.99
CA LYS A 7 -9.44 -22.74 5.89
C LYS A 7 -10.30 -22.22 4.73
N ILE A 8 -11.35 -22.96 4.33
CA ILE A 8 -12.27 -22.51 3.29
C ILE A 8 -13.01 -21.25 3.72
N PHE A 9 -13.48 -21.19 4.96
CA PHE A 9 -14.14 -20.00 5.50
C PHE A 9 -13.23 -18.79 5.53
N ASP A 10 -11.97 -18.97 5.98
CA ASP A 10 -10.98 -17.89 6.02
C ASP A 10 -10.67 -17.36 4.61
N ILE A 11 -10.49 -18.23 3.62
CA ILE A 11 -10.25 -17.86 2.22
C ILE A 11 -11.47 -17.14 1.63
N SER A 12 -12.67 -17.65 1.88
CA SER A 12 -13.91 -17.03 1.40
C SER A 12 -14.11 -15.64 2.01
N THR A 13 -13.80 -15.47 3.30
CA THR A 13 -13.89 -14.17 3.98
C THR A 13 -12.91 -13.16 3.40
N ILE A 14 -11.66 -13.58 3.13
CA ILE A 14 -10.64 -12.70 2.50
C ILE A 14 -11.12 -12.30 1.11
N GLY A 15 -11.54 -13.26 0.27
CA GLY A 15 -12.01 -12.97 -1.09
C GLY A 15 -13.23 -12.05 -1.11
N PHE A 16 -14.17 -12.22 -0.17
CA PHE A 16 -15.32 -11.33 -0.05
C PHE A 16 -14.93 -9.91 0.37
N THR A 17 -14.01 -9.79 1.33
CA THR A 17 -13.51 -8.48 1.80
C THR A 17 -12.79 -7.74 0.69
N ASP A 18 -11.93 -8.44 -0.07
CA ASP A 18 -11.21 -7.85 -1.21
C ASP A 18 -12.17 -7.46 -2.33
N GLY A 19 -13.15 -8.30 -2.64
CA GLY A 19 -14.18 -8.01 -3.64
C GLY A 19 -15.05 -6.81 -3.25
N ALA A 20 -15.49 -6.73 -2.00
CA ALA A 20 -16.26 -5.59 -1.50
C ALA A 20 -15.43 -4.30 -1.54
N GLY A 21 -14.16 -4.36 -1.13
CA GLY A 21 -13.23 -3.24 -1.20
C GLY A 21 -13.02 -2.75 -2.64
N ALA A 22 -12.83 -3.68 -3.59
CA ALA A 22 -12.69 -3.35 -5.00
C ALA A 22 -13.96 -2.72 -5.59
N ALA A 23 -15.15 -3.20 -5.21
CA ALA A 23 -16.41 -2.63 -5.65
C ALA A 23 -16.60 -1.18 -5.14
N ILE A 24 -16.30 -0.93 -3.86
CA ILE A 24 -16.35 0.40 -3.27
C ILE A 24 -15.35 1.33 -3.97
N ALA A 25 -14.13 0.85 -4.21
CA ALA A 25 -13.11 1.63 -4.93
C ALA A 25 -13.56 1.95 -6.36
N ALA A 26 -14.17 1.00 -7.08
CA ALA A 26 -14.68 1.23 -8.43
C ALA A 26 -15.77 2.31 -8.46
N VAL A 27 -16.74 2.25 -7.54
CA VAL A 27 -17.79 3.27 -7.42
C VAL A 27 -17.18 4.64 -7.09
N PHE A 28 -16.23 4.69 -6.17
CA PHE A 28 -15.53 5.92 -5.81
C PHE A 28 -14.82 6.54 -7.02
N TRP A 29 -14.06 5.73 -7.78
CA TRP A 29 -13.32 6.24 -8.94
C TRP A 29 -14.23 6.67 -10.09
N LEU A 30 -15.36 5.97 -10.31
CA LEU A 30 -16.37 6.40 -11.26
C LEU A 30 -17.01 7.73 -10.87
N TYR A 31 -17.32 7.90 -9.59
CA TYR A 31 -17.83 9.15 -9.05
C TYR A 31 -16.83 10.30 -9.26
N ILE A 32 -15.57 10.12 -8.88
CA ILE A 32 -14.51 11.13 -9.06
C ILE A 32 -14.34 11.48 -10.55
N ALA A 33 -14.36 10.48 -11.44
CA ALA A 33 -14.26 10.72 -12.87
C ALA A 33 -15.42 11.56 -13.41
N SER A 34 -16.65 11.33 -12.90
CA SER A 34 -17.83 12.09 -13.31
C SER A 34 -17.81 13.55 -12.84
N GLU A 35 -17.28 13.80 -11.63
CA GLU A 35 -17.20 15.16 -11.07
C GLU A 35 -16.07 16.00 -11.65
N LEU A 36 -14.89 15.38 -11.86
CA LEU A 36 -13.71 16.12 -12.34
C LEU A 36 -13.72 16.34 -13.85
N GLY A 37 -14.44 15.53 -14.60
CA GLY A 37 -14.35 15.49 -16.05
C GLY A 37 -13.06 14.85 -16.56
N PRO A 38 -12.94 14.58 -17.87
CA PRO A 38 -11.88 13.75 -18.42
C PRO A 38 -10.48 14.37 -18.29
N GLU A 39 -10.35 15.69 -18.40
CA GLU A 39 -9.07 16.38 -18.34
C GLU A 39 -8.47 16.33 -16.93
N ASN A 40 -9.21 16.81 -15.93
CA ASN A 40 -8.74 16.83 -14.53
C ASN A 40 -8.59 15.41 -13.96
N TYR A 41 -9.45 14.47 -14.38
CA TYR A 41 -9.30 13.07 -13.99
C TYR A 41 -8.03 12.44 -14.60
N GLY A 42 -7.71 12.80 -15.86
CA GLY A 42 -6.47 12.39 -16.49
C GLY A 42 -5.24 12.92 -15.76
N GLU A 43 -5.24 14.19 -15.37
CA GLU A 43 -4.18 14.79 -14.59
C GLU A 43 -4.02 14.13 -13.21
N LEU A 44 -5.12 13.93 -12.50
CA LEU A 44 -5.10 13.25 -11.20
C LEU A 44 -4.51 11.84 -11.30
N THR A 45 -4.97 11.04 -12.28
CA THR A 45 -4.48 9.67 -12.46
C THR A 45 -3.02 9.61 -12.90
N PHE A 46 -2.56 10.58 -13.70
CA PHE A 46 -1.16 10.72 -14.06
C PHE A 46 -0.28 10.93 -12.81
N PHE A 47 -0.65 11.88 -11.95
CA PHE A 47 0.10 12.15 -10.73
C PHE A 47 0.07 10.99 -9.74
N LEU A 48 -1.07 10.32 -9.60
CA LEU A 48 -1.17 9.11 -8.76
C LEU A 48 -0.30 7.97 -9.31
N SER A 49 -0.19 7.84 -10.62
CA SER A 49 0.68 6.83 -11.25
C SER A 49 2.16 7.11 -10.96
N ILE A 50 2.59 8.38 -11.02
CA ILE A 50 3.94 8.78 -10.62
C ILE A 50 4.17 8.48 -9.14
N ALA A 51 3.24 8.85 -8.27
CA ALA A 51 3.35 8.62 -6.84
C ALA A 51 3.48 7.12 -6.50
N THR A 52 2.67 6.26 -7.13
CA THR A 52 2.74 4.81 -6.92
C THR A 52 4.03 4.20 -7.45
N LEU A 53 4.53 4.67 -8.60
CA LEU A 53 5.79 4.22 -9.16
C LEU A 53 6.97 4.58 -8.25
N VAL A 54 7.05 5.83 -7.81
CA VAL A 54 8.12 6.31 -6.91
C VAL A 54 8.06 5.59 -5.57
N SER A 55 6.86 5.43 -5.00
CA SER A 55 6.67 4.67 -3.76
C SER A 55 7.07 3.20 -3.92
N GLY A 56 6.74 2.58 -5.05
CA GLY A 56 7.13 1.20 -5.37
C GLY A 56 8.65 1.03 -5.42
N ILE A 57 9.36 1.96 -6.05
CA ILE A 57 10.82 1.98 -6.09
C ILE A 57 11.39 2.21 -4.69
N ALA A 58 10.88 3.20 -3.96
CA ALA A 58 11.35 3.52 -2.61
C ALA A 58 11.12 2.40 -1.60
N LEU A 59 10.07 1.61 -1.78
CA LEU A 59 9.81 0.44 -0.96
C LEU A 59 10.80 -0.70 -1.20
N PHE A 60 11.43 -0.81 -2.38
CA PHE A 60 12.39 -1.88 -2.73
C PHE A 60 11.94 -3.29 -2.29
N GLY A 61 10.65 -3.58 -2.36
CA GLY A 61 10.10 -4.83 -1.83
C GLY A 61 10.10 -4.93 -0.30
N SER A 62 10.39 -3.85 0.44
CA SER A 62 10.43 -3.84 1.91
C SER A 62 9.14 -4.36 2.52
N HIS A 63 7.99 -4.09 1.92
CA HIS A 63 6.70 -4.56 2.41
C HIS A 63 6.60 -6.09 2.40
N HIS A 64 7.11 -6.78 1.38
CA HIS A 64 7.18 -8.25 1.36
C HIS A 64 8.19 -8.78 2.38
N THR A 65 9.33 -8.11 2.50
CA THR A 65 10.37 -8.47 3.47
C THR A 65 9.84 -8.34 4.90
N ILE A 66 9.17 -7.24 5.23
CA ILE A 66 8.55 -7.03 6.54
C ILE A 66 7.51 -8.12 6.82
N LEU A 67 6.62 -8.41 5.86
CA LEU A 67 5.62 -9.45 5.99
C LEU A 67 6.23 -10.81 6.39
N VAL A 68 7.30 -11.22 5.69
CA VAL A 68 7.97 -12.50 5.93
C VAL A 68 8.74 -12.51 7.25
N LEU A 69 9.47 -11.44 7.56
CA LEU A 69 10.28 -11.34 8.77
C LEU A 69 9.42 -11.24 10.03
N THR A 70 8.33 -10.47 9.98
CA THR A 70 7.34 -10.40 11.06
C THR A 70 6.71 -11.78 11.30
N GLY A 71 6.37 -12.51 10.24
CA GLY A 71 5.86 -13.87 10.34
C GLY A 71 6.85 -14.85 10.97
N LYS A 72 8.17 -14.64 10.77
CA LYS A 72 9.25 -15.47 11.32
C LYS A 72 9.78 -14.99 12.70
N LYS A 73 9.22 -13.94 13.28
CA LYS A 73 9.68 -13.34 14.55
C LYS A 73 11.14 -12.85 14.53
N ILE A 74 11.66 -12.45 13.38
CA ILE A 74 13.00 -11.92 13.24
C ILE A 74 12.97 -10.42 13.46
N ASP A 75 13.72 -9.91 14.42
CA ASP A 75 13.65 -8.53 14.91
C ASP A 75 14.62 -7.59 14.14
N ILE A 76 14.36 -7.38 12.84
CA ILE A 76 15.12 -6.45 11.99
C ILE A 76 14.21 -5.28 11.52
N HIS A 77 13.04 -5.15 12.14
CA HIS A 77 12.02 -4.19 11.71
C HIS A 77 12.52 -2.75 11.69
N ALA A 78 13.19 -2.31 12.75
CA ALA A 78 13.64 -0.93 12.91
C ALA A 78 14.54 -0.47 11.76
N THR A 79 15.49 -1.31 11.33
CA THR A 79 16.42 -0.98 10.24
C THR A 79 15.70 -0.87 8.89
N ILE A 80 14.79 -1.82 8.60
CA ILE A 80 14.02 -1.80 7.35
C ILE A 80 13.09 -0.59 7.31
N TYR A 81 12.40 -0.28 8.41
CA TYR A 81 11.57 0.91 8.53
C TYR A 81 12.37 2.18 8.27
N LEU A 82 13.54 2.32 8.91
CA LEU A 82 14.38 3.50 8.76
C LEU A 82 14.83 3.69 7.32
N ILE A 83 15.35 2.64 6.68
CA ILE A 83 15.80 2.70 5.27
C ILE A 83 14.62 3.06 4.35
N THR A 84 13.47 2.44 4.54
CA THR A 84 12.31 2.68 3.71
C THR A 84 11.76 4.09 3.90
N ILE A 85 11.70 4.61 5.12
CA ILE A 85 11.26 5.98 5.39
C ILE A 85 12.24 6.98 4.76
N LEU A 86 13.54 6.79 4.92
CA LEU A 86 14.54 7.66 4.30
C LEU A 86 14.41 7.68 2.77
N ALA A 87 14.28 6.52 2.14
CA ALA A 87 14.10 6.41 0.69
C ALA A 87 12.83 7.12 0.22
N ASN A 88 11.73 7.01 0.97
CA ASN A 88 10.48 7.70 0.65
C ASN A 88 10.55 9.21 0.84
N VAL A 89 11.21 9.69 1.87
CA VAL A 89 11.43 11.13 2.08
C VAL A 89 12.26 11.70 0.94
N ILE A 90 13.34 11.02 0.55
CA ILE A 90 14.18 11.44 -0.58
C ILE A 90 13.35 11.45 -1.87
N GLY A 91 12.63 10.38 -2.18
CA GLY A 91 11.75 10.31 -3.35
C GLY A 91 10.68 11.41 -3.36
N SER A 92 10.06 11.69 -2.22
CA SER A 92 9.08 12.76 -2.05
C SER A 92 9.67 14.14 -2.30
N ILE A 93 10.88 14.41 -1.81
CA ILE A 93 11.60 15.68 -2.04
C ILE A 93 11.93 15.84 -3.53
N ILE A 94 12.45 14.80 -4.19
CA ILE A 94 12.76 14.83 -5.62
C ILE A 94 11.51 15.16 -6.44
N ILE A 95 10.40 14.50 -6.16
CA ILE A 95 9.13 14.75 -6.87
C ILE A 95 8.61 16.15 -6.58
N PHE A 96 8.73 16.63 -5.34
CA PHE A 96 8.36 18.00 -5.01
C PHE A 96 9.18 19.03 -5.81
N LEU A 97 10.49 18.83 -5.96
CA LEU A 97 11.35 19.73 -6.72
C LEU A 97 11.07 19.70 -8.22
N LEU A 98 10.64 18.56 -8.76
CA LEU A 98 10.31 18.42 -10.18
C LEU A 98 8.96 19.02 -10.56
N PHE A 99 7.95 18.83 -9.74
CA PHE A 99 6.56 19.19 -10.06
C PHE A 99 6.02 20.37 -9.24
N PHE A 100 6.73 20.81 -8.20
CA PHE A 100 6.28 21.82 -7.25
C PHE A 100 4.87 21.56 -6.68
N ASN A 101 4.50 20.29 -6.59
CA ASN A 101 3.19 19.85 -6.13
C ASN A 101 3.32 19.09 -4.80
N LEU A 102 2.90 19.75 -3.72
CA LEU A 102 2.98 19.22 -2.37
C LEU A 102 2.01 18.04 -2.16
N GLY A 103 0.88 18.03 -2.87
CA GLY A 103 -0.11 16.96 -2.80
C GLY A 103 0.47 15.61 -3.22
N ILE A 104 1.20 15.56 -4.33
CA ILE A 104 1.84 14.32 -4.82
C ILE A 104 2.87 13.81 -3.81
N SER A 105 3.68 14.71 -3.26
CA SER A 105 4.70 14.38 -2.28
C SER A 105 4.09 13.76 -1.01
N LEU A 106 2.97 14.28 -0.54
CA LEU A 106 2.23 13.73 0.59
C LEU A 106 1.62 12.36 0.27
N VAL A 107 1.12 12.16 -0.95
CA VAL A 107 0.59 10.86 -1.39
C VAL A 107 1.67 9.78 -1.39
N ILE A 108 2.90 10.10 -1.85
CA ILE A 108 4.05 9.18 -1.82
C ILE A 108 4.32 8.71 -0.39
N ILE A 109 4.42 9.62 0.56
CA ILE A 109 4.66 9.31 1.97
C ILE A 109 3.50 8.50 2.53
N GLY A 110 2.26 8.93 2.31
CA GLY A 110 1.06 8.26 2.82
C GLY A 110 0.92 6.83 2.29
N TYR A 111 1.13 6.62 0.99
CA TYR A 111 1.07 5.31 0.37
C TYR A 111 2.13 4.34 0.95
N SER A 112 3.34 4.82 1.13
CA SER A 112 4.44 4.03 1.67
C SER A 112 4.22 3.65 3.13
N LEU A 113 3.77 4.59 3.96
CA LEU A 113 3.41 4.32 5.34
C LEU A 113 2.28 3.29 5.43
N PHE A 114 1.25 3.44 4.60
CA PHE A 114 0.15 2.49 4.52
C PHE A 114 0.63 1.08 4.16
N ALA A 115 1.48 0.96 3.13
CA ALA A 115 2.03 -0.33 2.70
C ALA A 115 2.85 -1.02 3.81
N ILE A 116 3.69 -0.26 4.52
CA ILE A 116 4.52 -0.78 5.62
C ILE A 116 3.64 -1.26 6.77
N VAL A 117 2.70 -0.42 7.24
CA VAL A 117 1.82 -0.75 8.38
C VAL A 117 0.95 -1.96 8.05
N THR A 118 0.39 -2.02 6.84
CA THR A 118 -0.42 -3.16 6.40
C THR A 118 0.39 -4.45 6.39
N SER A 119 1.63 -4.40 5.91
CA SER A 119 2.53 -5.57 5.88
C SER A 119 2.90 -6.07 7.27
N ASP A 120 3.15 -5.17 8.21
CA ASP A 120 3.44 -5.54 9.60
C ASP A 120 2.21 -6.18 10.27
N LEU A 121 1.03 -5.59 10.11
CA LEU A 121 -0.22 -6.13 10.65
C LEU A 121 -0.53 -7.52 10.10
N LEU A 122 -0.37 -7.72 8.77
CA LEU A 122 -0.57 -9.02 8.14
C LEU A 122 0.47 -10.04 8.62
N GLY A 123 1.74 -9.65 8.75
CA GLY A 123 2.80 -10.51 9.27
C GLY A 123 2.52 -10.98 10.70
N ARG A 124 2.03 -10.09 11.57
CA ARG A 124 1.64 -10.44 12.95
C ARG A 124 0.43 -11.40 12.99
N LYS A 125 -0.52 -11.25 12.06
CA LYS A 125 -1.66 -12.14 11.95
C LYS A 125 -1.22 -13.55 11.52
N LEU A 126 -0.33 -13.66 10.56
CA LEU A 126 0.24 -14.93 10.12
C LEU A 126 0.98 -15.66 11.24
N ASN A 127 1.70 -14.93 12.10
CA ASN A 127 2.41 -15.49 13.25
C ASN A 127 1.51 -16.13 14.31
N LYS A 128 0.22 -15.77 14.38
CA LYS A 128 -0.76 -16.39 15.31
C LYS A 128 -1.33 -17.71 14.77
N ILE A 129 -1.04 -18.05 13.53
CA ILE A 129 -1.58 -19.25 12.85
C ILE A 129 -0.56 -20.39 12.89
N TYR A 130 0.72 -20.10 13.12
CA TYR A 130 1.80 -21.05 13.34
C TYR A 130 2.22 -21.10 14.81
#